data_1402a43afaf6b693783630e20e3ab14e
#
_entry.id   1402a43afaf6b693783630e20e3ab14e
#
_cell.length_a   1.000
_cell.length_b   1.000
_cell.length_c   1.000
_cell.angle_alpha   90.00
_cell.angle_beta   90.00
_cell.angle_gamma   90.00
#
_symmetry.space_group_name_H-M   'P 1'
#
loop_
_entity.id
_entity.type
_entity.pdbx_description
1 polymer ?
#
loop_
_entity_poly.entity_id
_entity_poly.type
_entity_poly.pdbx_seq_one_letter_code
_entity_poly.pdbx_strand_id
1 'polypeptide(L)'
;MNGYQVTIFTQQDRRNHGQPLADWLLKAAKGLGISGGTVIAAAEGLGHDKRLHSAHFFELADQPIEITFALSEDEMTALFALLAQEPIRLFYTKTPIEYGVLGSAHG
;
A
#
# COMPACT_ATOMS: atom_id res chain seq x y z
N MET A 1 -3.05 -16.87 -11.93
CA MET A 1 -4.24 -16.01 -11.73
C MET A 1 -4.00 -14.65 -12.34
N ASN A 2 -5.04 -14.05 -12.85
CA ASN A 2 -4.98 -12.69 -13.36
C ASN A 2 -5.50 -11.72 -12.31
N GLY A 3 -4.86 -10.58 -12.21
CA GLY A 3 -5.27 -9.55 -11.26
C GLY A 3 -4.51 -8.27 -11.47
N TYR A 4 -4.24 -7.57 -10.38
CA TYR A 4 -3.60 -6.27 -10.43
C TYR A 4 -2.54 -6.15 -9.36
N GLN A 5 -1.45 -5.49 -9.73
CA GLN A 5 -0.52 -4.98 -8.75
C GLN A 5 -0.95 -3.55 -8.42
N VAL A 6 -1.26 -3.33 -7.15
CA VAL A 6 -1.68 -2.02 -6.66
C VAL A 6 -0.62 -1.51 -5.71
N THR A 7 -0.11 -0.32 -5.98
CA THR A 7 0.81 0.37 -5.08
C THR A 7 0.14 1.62 -4.56
N ILE A 8 0.11 1.75 -3.24
CA ILE A 8 -0.43 2.90 -2.54
C ILE A 8 0.72 3.68 -1.94
N PHE A 9 0.71 4.98 -2.15
CA PHE A 9 1.81 5.86 -1.74
C PHE A 9 1.37 6.70 -0.55
N THR A 10 2.21 6.73 0.48
CA THR A 10 1.96 7.53 1.67
C THR A 10 3.28 8.02 2.26
N GLN A 11 3.25 8.45 3.50
CA GLN A 11 4.42 8.93 4.23
C GLN A 11 4.40 8.38 5.65
N GLN A 12 5.56 8.31 6.27
CA GLN A 12 5.73 7.74 7.60
C GLN A 12 4.88 8.46 8.66
N ASP A 13 4.69 9.77 8.51
CA ASP A 13 3.97 10.59 9.48
C ASP A 13 2.45 10.54 9.34
N ARG A 14 1.93 9.92 8.30
CA ARG A 14 0.48 9.85 8.11
C ARG A 14 -0.14 8.79 9.00
N ARG A 15 -1.29 9.12 9.56
CA ARG A 15 -2.00 8.26 10.50
C ARG A 15 -3.46 8.13 10.11
N ASN A 16 -4.07 7.02 10.50
CA ASN A 16 -5.49 6.78 10.35
C ASN A 16 -5.96 5.93 11.54
N HIS A 17 -7.07 6.31 12.14
CA HIS A 17 -7.61 5.63 13.33
C HIS A 17 -6.58 5.48 14.45
N GLY A 18 -5.75 6.51 14.66
CA GLY A 18 -4.79 6.54 15.76
C GLY A 18 -3.54 5.71 15.57
N GLN A 19 -3.31 5.17 14.38
CA GLN A 19 -2.13 4.37 14.08
C GLN A 19 -1.49 4.81 12.77
N PRO A 20 -0.23 4.44 12.51
CA PRO A 20 0.38 4.72 11.23
C PRO A 20 -0.49 4.21 10.08
N LEU A 21 -0.63 5.02 9.03
CA LEU A 21 -1.51 4.68 7.93
C LEU A 21 -1.14 3.35 7.27
N ALA A 22 0.16 3.09 7.11
CA ALA A 22 0.61 1.81 6.54
C ALA A 22 0.17 0.62 7.39
N ASP A 23 0.29 0.72 8.71
CA ASP A 23 -0.14 -0.35 9.61
C ASP A 23 -1.65 -0.56 9.55
N TRP A 24 -2.40 0.54 9.57
CA TRP A 24 -3.86 0.47 9.45
C TRP A 24 -4.27 -0.19 8.13
N LEU A 25 -3.63 0.20 7.02
CA LEU A 25 -3.95 -0.32 5.70
C LEU A 25 -3.70 -1.83 5.61
N LEU A 26 -2.58 -2.30 6.14
CA LEU A 26 -2.27 -3.73 6.14
C LEU A 26 -3.28 -4.52 6.98
N LYS A 27 -3.69 -3.99 8.11
CA LYS A 27 -4.72 -4.63 8.95
C LYS A 27 -6.07 -4.66 8.25
N ALA A 28 -6.44 -3.58 7.58
CA ALA A 28 -7.69 -3.50 6.82
C ALA A 28 -7.69 -4.52 5.68
N ALA A 29 -6.59 -4.63 4.95
CA ALA A 29 -6.45 -5.61 3.87
C ALA A 29 -6.55 -7.04 4.42
N LYS A 30 -5.90 -7.33 5.53
CA LYS A 30 -5.99 -8.63 6.19
C LYS A 30 -7.42 -8.96 6.56
N GLY A 31 -8.16 -7.98 7.06
CA GLY A 31 -9.58 -8.16 7.41
C GLY A 31 -10.46 -8.49 6.21
N LEU A 32 -10.05 -8.12 5.00
CA LEU A 32 -10.74 -8.48 3.76
C LEU A 32 -10.30 -9.83 3.20
N GLY A 33 -9.38 -10.52 3.87
CA GLY A 33 -8.86 -11.80 3.40
C GLY A 33 -7.70 -11.70 2.42
N ILE A 34 -7.15 -10.52 2.24
CA ILE A 34 -5.98 -10.31 1.38
C ILE A 34 -4.74 -10.83 2.11
N SER A 35 -4.02 -11.74 1.47
CA SER A 35 -2.98 -12.52 2.14
C SER A 35 -1.60 -11.89 2.12
N GLY A 36 -1.36 -10.85 1.35
CA GLY A 36 -0.01 -10.31 1.31
C GLY A 36 0.08 -8.89 0.80
N GLY A 37 0.92 -8.13 1.48
CA GLY A 37 1.30 -6.80 1.06
C GLY A 37 2.74 -6.54 1.50
N THR A 38 3.41 -5.69 0.78
CA THR A 38 4.80 -5.31 1.08
C THR A 38 4.85 -3.82 1.35
N VAL A 39 5.51 -3.44 2.43
CA VAL A 39 5.75 -2.03 2.76
C VAL A 39 7.21 -1.73 2.50
N ILE A 40 7.46 -0.69 1.74
CA ILE A 40 8.80 -0.25 1.41
C ILE A 40 8.93 1.23 1.77
N ALA A 41 10.01 1.57 2.49
CA ALA A 41 10.39 2.95 2.72
C ALA A 41 11.24 3.41 1.53
N ALA A 42 10.72 4.35 0.77
CA ALA A 42 11.42 4.82 -0.43
C ALA A 42 12.58 5.74 -0.06
N ALA A 43 13.64 5.71 -0.86
CA ALA A 43 14.80 6.55 -0.63
C ALA A 43 14.49 8.03 -0.86
N GLU A 44 13.65 8.32 -1.86
CA GLU A 44 13.14 9.67 -2.10
C GLU A 44 11.83 9.57 -2.88
N GLY A 45 11.06 10.65 -2.86
CA GLY A 45 9.81 10.68 -3.59
C GLY A 45 9.19 12.06 -3.54
N LEU A 46 8.15 12.26 -4.35
CA LEU A 46 7.35 13.47 -4.35
C LEU A 46 6.06 13.16 -3.60
N GLY A 47 5.93 13.72 -2.40
CA GLY A 47 4.80 13.44 -1.53
C GLY A 47 3.51 14.13 -1.95
N HIS A 48 2.43 13.85 -1.22
CA HIS A 48 1.11 14.45 -1.49
C HIS A 48 1.11 15.97 -1.33
N ASP A 49 2.06 16.51 -0.62
CA ASP A 49 2.28 17.96 -0.48
C ASP A 49 3.13 18.54 -1.61
N LYS A 50 3.50 17.72 -2.58
CA LYS A 50 4.29 18.07 -3.75
C LYS A 50 5.73 18.50 -3.41
N ARG A 51 6.23 18.13 -2.23
CA ARG A 51 7.64 18.33 -1.89
C ARG A 51 8.43 17.07 -2.18
N LEU A 52 9.67 17.27 -2.63
CA LEU A 52 10.59 16.15 -2.85
C LEU A 52 11.23 15.77 -1.50
N HIS A 53 11.14 14.49 -1.17
CA HIS A 53 11.73 13.95 0.04
C HIS A 53 12.93 13.08 -0.30
N SER A 54 14.03 13.29 0.41
CA SER A 54 15.25 12.52 0.27
C SER A 54 15.61 11.88 1.61
N ALA A 55 15.98 10.61 1.59
CA ALA A 55 16.34 9.87 2.79
C ALA A 55 17.52 10.47 3.57
N HIS A 56 18.32 11.31 2.92
CA HIS A 56 19.48 11.93 3.55
C HIS A 56 19.18 13.20 4.33
N PHE A 57 18.03 13.83 4.09
CA PHE A 57 17.77 15.17 4.58
C PHE A 57 16.44 15.34 5.30
N PHE A 58 15.60 14.33 5.35
CA PHE A 58 14.32 14.45 6.04
C PHE A 58 14.29 13.58 7.29
N GLU A 59 13.43 13.96 8.21
CA GLU A 59 13.18 13.16 9.39
C GLU A 59 12.43 11.89 9.01
N LEU A 60 12.53 10.88 9.87
CA LEU A 60 11.89 9.60 9.62
C LEU A 60 10.38 9.74 9.38
N ALA A 61 9.75 10.72 10.05
CA ALA A 61 8.32 10.97 9.90
C ALA A 61 7.91 11.35 8.48
N ASP A 62 8.81 11.98 7.73
CA ASP A 62 8.52 12.44 6.36
C ASP A 62 8.91 11.42 5.30
N GLN A 63 9.42 10.26 5.69
CA GLN A 63 9.91 9.26 4.75
C GLN A 63 8.77 8.73 3.88
N PRO A 64 8.94 8.73 2.52
CA PRO A 64 7.95 8.14 1.63
C PRO A 64 7.80 6.64 1.88
N ILE A 65 6.55 6.17 1.85
CA ILE A 65 6.21 4.76 2.06
C ILE A 65 5.40 4.27 0.87
N GLU A 66 5.74 3.09 0.35
CA GLU A 66 4.98 2.41 -0.67
C GLU A 66 4.43 1.10 -0.10
N ILE A 67 3.14 0.86 -0.34
CA ILE A 67 2.49 -0.39 0.06
C ILE A 67 2.00 -1.06 -1.21
N THR A 68 2.53 -2.24 -1.51
CA THR A 68 2.24 -2.95 -2.75
C THR A 68 1.52 -4.26 -2.47
N PHE A 69 0.45 -4.49 -3.22
CA PHE A 69 -0.35 -5.72 -3.16
C PHE A 69 -0.43 -6.36 -4.54
N ALA A 70 -0.49 -7.69 -4.58
CA ALA A 70 -0.95 -8.43 -5.76
C ALA A 70 -2.36 -8.93 -5.45
N LEU A 71 -3.35 -8.46 -6.20
CA LEU A 71 -4.76 -8.65 -5.88
C LEU A 71 -5.52 -9.24 -7.06
N SER A 72 -6.48 -10.11 -6.76
CA SER A 72 -7.53 -10.41 -7.73
C SER A 72 -8.38 -9.16 -7.95
N GLU A 73 -9.17 -9.16 -9.03
CA GLU A 73 -10.09 -8.05 -9.28
C GLU A 73 -11.08 -7.86 -8.14
N ASP A 74 -11.60 -8.96 -7.60
CA ASP A 74 -12.55 -8.91 -6.48
C ASP A 74 -11.91 -8.35 -5.22
N GLU A 75 -10.69 -8.76 -4.91
CA GLU A 75 -9.94 -8.22 -3.78
C GLU A 75 -9.65 -6.73 -3.94
N MET A 76 -9.27 -6.31 -5.14
CA MET A 76 -9.02 -4.91 -5.43
C MET A 76 -10.29 -4.07 -5.27
N THR A 77 -11.41 -4.56 -5.80
CA THR A 77 -12.69 -3.87 -5.69
C THR A 77 -13.10 -3.72 -4.21
N ALA A 78 -12.92 -4.77 -3.42
CA ALA A 78 -13.25 -4.73 -1.99
C ALA A 78 -12.35 -3.75 -1.23
N LEU A 79 -11.05 -3.75 -1.52
CA LEU A 79 -10.11 -2.85 -0.88
C LEU A 79 -10.42 -1.39 -1.22
N PHE A 80 -10.67 -1.11 -2.50
CA PHE A 80 -10.97 0.26 -2.94
C PHE A 80 -12.29 0.75 -2.34
N ALA A 81 -13.30 -0.11 -2.24
CA ALA A 81 -14.57 0.25 -1.62
C ALA A 81 -14.39 0.59 -0.13
N LEU A 82 -13.57 -0.17 0.58
CA LEU A 82 -13.25 0.10 1.98
C LEU A 82 -12.53 1.43 2.13
N LEU A 83 -11.50 1.66 1.30
CA LEU A 83 -10.71 2.89 1.37
C LEU A 83 -11.52 4.13 1.01
N ALA A 84 -12.49 3.99 0.10
CA ALA A 84 -13.35 5.12 -0.30
C ALA A 84 -14.23 5.63 0.84
N GLN A 85 -14.44 4.83 1.89
CA GLN A 85 -15.23 5.23 3.05
C GLN A 85 -14.41 5.95 4.11
N GLU A 86 -13.09 6.00 3.95
CA GLU A 86 -12.21 6.59 4.96
C GLU A 86 -11.93 8.06 4.62
N PRO A 87 -11.76 8.92 5.64
CA PRO A 87 -11.47 10.34 5.42
C PRO A 87 -9.98 10.55 5.11
N ILE A 88 -9.47 9.81 4.13
CA ILE A 88 -8.08 9.88 3.71
C ILE A 88 -8.02 10.02 2.20
N ARG A 89 -6.94 10.63 1.76
CA ARG A 89 -6.67 10.78 0.33
C ARG A 89 -5.40 10.04 0.01
N LEU A 90 -5.50 9.05 -0.88
CA LEU A 90 -4.38 8.18 -1.22
C LEU A 90 -4.13 8.23 -2.71
N PHE A 91 -2.88 8.43 -3.08
CA PHE A 91 -2.44 8.24 -4.46
C PHE A 91 -2.10 6.77 -4.65
N TYR A 92 -2.55 6.20 -5.75
CA TYR A 92 -2.22 4.82 -6.08
C TYR A 92 -1.92 4.66 -7.56
N THR A 93 -1.22 3.58 -7.88
CA THR A 93 -1.09 3.08 -9.25
C THR A 93 -1.57 1.64 -9.28
N LYS A 94 -2.09 1.20 -10.42
CA LYS A 94 -2.43 -0.21 -10.62
C LYS A 94 -1.99 -0.66 -12.00
N THR A 95 -1.54 -1.90 -12.07
CA THR A 95 -1.05 -2.52 -13.30
C THR A 95 -1.63 -3.93 -13.39
N PRO A 96 -2.20 -4.32 -14.55
CA PRO A 96 -2.62 -5.71 -14.75
C PRO A 96 -1.42 -6.64 -14.65
N ILE A 97 -1.59 -7.74 -13.93
CA ILE A 97 -0.54 -8.74 -13.75
C ILE A 97 -1.12 -10.15 -13.87
N GLU A 98 -0.24 -11.09 -14.14
CA GLU A 98 -0.48 -12.50 -13.92
C GLU A 98 0.39 -12.91 -12.73
N TYR A 99 -0.17 -13.61 -11.77
CA TYR A 99 0.55 -13.97 -10.55
C TYR A 99 0.16 -15.36 -10.08
N GLY A 100 1.00 -15.94 -9.25
CA GLY A 100 0.76 -17.26 -8.71
C GLY A 100 1.82 -17.62 -7.69
N VAL A 101 1.77 -18.86 -7.22
CA VAL A 101 2.72 -19.40 -6.27
C VAL A 101 3.45 -20.56 -6.94
N LEU A 102 4.76 -20.54 -6.85
CA LEU A 102 5.60 -21.63 -7.32
C LEU A 102 5.90 -22.58 -6.16
N GLY A 103 6.09 -23.83 -6.50
CA GLY A 103 6.41 -24.86 -5.53
C GLY A 103 5.21 -25.68 -5.10
N SER A 104 5.48 -26.68 -4.24
CA SER A 104 4.42 -27.53 -3.72
C SER A 104 3.69 -26.89 -2.57
N ALA A 105 2.47 -27.43 -2.26
CA ALA A 105 1.69 -26.95 -1.13
C ALA A 105 2.39 -27.10 0.22
N HIS A 106 3.41 -27.94 0.31
CA HIS A 106 4.17 -28.19 1.52
C HIS A 106 5.56 -27.52 1.49
N GLY A 107 5.85 -26.83 0.40
CA GLY A 107 7.11 -26.14 0.22
C GLY A 107 7.15 -24.76 0.81
#